data_8785d956426a9a38d63b4b90e08f956a
#
_entry.id   8785d956426a9a38d63b4b90e08f956a
#
_cell.length_a   1.000
_cell.length_b   1.000
_cell.length_c   1.000
_cell.angle_alpha   90.00
_cell.angle_beta   90.00
_cell.angle_gamma   90.00
#
_symmetry.space_group_name_H-M   'P 1'
#
loop_
_entity.id
_entity.type
_entity.pdbx_description
1 polymer ?
#
loop_
_entity_poly.entity_id
_entity_poly.type
_entity_poly.pdbx_seq_one_letter_code
_entity_poly.pdbx_strand_id
1 'polypeptide(L)'
;MRFLAIALLLVALAGCSKPAEPTNNQVVATPEVGPHKGIDRSHKGAPAPDTTFKNPDGGDISLAKFHGVPVLVNLWATWCAPCVKELPTLDKLAQSHDVDGALGIIAVNQEDKPNTAVDAFLKTTIKARSLGAYQDPNMALMGKLGPDAVLPTTFLYDANGKEVWRYVGDLDWTSPEAARLLSEAGSPVPAPKG
;
A
#
# COMPACT_ATOMS: atom_id res chain seq x y z
N MET A 1 -43.54 -83.34 -45.34
CA MET A 1 -43.10 -82.28 -46.22
C MET A 1 -42.72 -81.12 -45.35
N ARG A 2 -41.48 -80.80 -45.38
CA ARG A 2 -40.78 -79.95 -44.37
C ARG A 2 -40.70 -78.50 -44.85
N PHE A 3 -41.25 -77.60 -44.11
CA PHE A 3 -41.08 -76.16 -44.40
C PHE A 3 -40.09 -75.59 -43.40
N LEU A 4 -38.97 -75.17 -43.96
CA LEU A 4 -37.86 -74.52 -43.23
C LEU A 4 -38.23 -73.02 -43.13
N ALA A 5 -38.43 -72.50 -41.94
CA ALA A 5 -38.60 -71.10 -41.71
C ALA A 5 -37.24 -70.49 -41.33
N ILE A 6 -36.75 -69.60 -42.18
CA ILE A 6 -35.52 -68.82 -41.93
C ILE A 6 -35.91 -67.56 -41.15
N ALA A 7 -35.47 -67.48 -39.91
CA ALA A 7 -35.63 -66.26 -39.08
C ALA A 7 -34.45 -65.33 -39.33
N LEU A 8 -34.77 -64.17 -39.90
CA LEU A 8 -33.83 -63.05 -40.05
C LEU A 8 -33.63 -62.39 -38.69
N LEU A 9 -32.41 -62.45 -38.21
CA LEU A 9 -31.99 -61.72 -36.99
C LEU A 9 -31.54 -60.30 -37.36
N LEU A 10 -32.34 -59.31 -37.04
CA LEU A 10 -31.98 -57.90 -37.14
C LEU A 10 -31.18 -57.50 -35.92
N VAL A 11 -29.87 -57.28 -36.12
CA VAL A 11 -29.01 -56.72 -35.09
C VAL A 11 -29.17 -55.20 -35.13
N ALA A 12 -29.83 -54.63 -34.11
CA ALA A 12 -29.89 -53.21 -33.89
C ALA A 12 -28.60 -52.75 -33.18
N LEU A 13 -27.76 -52.00 -33.89
CA LEU A 13 -26.63 -51.28 -33.26
C LEU A 13 -27.16 -50.08 -32.48
N ALA A 14 -27.27 -50.22 -31.17
CA ALA A 14 -27.49 -49.10 -30.27
C ALA A 14 -26.21 -48.30 -30.15
N GLY A 15 -26.13 -47.14 -30.87
CA GLY A 15 -25.08 -46.17 -30.70
C GLY A 15 -25.22 -45.48 -29.34
N CYS A 16 -24.31 -45.74 -28.44
CA CYS A 16 -24.17 -44.99 -27.20
C CYS A 16 -23.64 -43.60 -27.54
N SER A 17 -24.51 -42.62 -27.67
CA SER A 17 -24.17 -41.20 -27.69
C SER A 17 -23.80 -40.80 -26.27
N LYS A 18 -22.49 -40.56 -26.02
CA LYS A 18 -21.99 -40.01 -24.80
C LYS A 18 -22.53 -38.58 -24.63
N PRO A 19 -23.16 -38.22 -23.50
CA PRO A 19 -23.56 -36.84 -23.27
C PRO A 19 -22.29 -35.97 -23.23
N ALA A 20 -22.27 -34.90 -24.05
CA ALA A 20 -21.25 -33.86 -23.95
C ALA A 20 -21.43 -33.17 -22.59
N GLU A 21 -20.45 -33.28 -21.70
CA GLU A 21 -20.36 -32.43 -20.51
C GLU A 21 -20.25 -30.97 -20.98
N PRO A 22 -21.05 -30.05 -20.41
CA PRO A 22 -20.85 -28.63 -20.65
C PRO A 22 -19.54 -28.22 -19.97
N THR A 23 -18.49 -28.03 -20.75
CA THR A 23 -17.27 -27.34 -20.29
C THR A 23 -17.60 -25.87 -20.05
N ASN A 24 -18.31 -25.60 -18.94
CA ASN A 24 -18.43 -24.24 -18.43
C ASN A 24 -17.13 -23.93 -17.64
N ASN A 25 -16.07 -23.63 -18.36
CA ASN A 25 -14.83 -23.11 -17.81
C ASN A 25 -14.98 -21.60 -17.60
N GLN A 26 -16.05 -21.18 -16.92
CA GLN A 26 -16.07 -19.89 -16.27
C GLN A 26 -15.17 -20.02 -15.06
N VAL A 27 -13.93 -19.56 -15.23
CA VAL A 27 -13.07 -19.17 -14.10
C VAL A 27 -13.85 -18.05 -13.41
N VAL A 28 -14.63 -18.42 -12.40
CA VAL A 28 -15.18 -17.46 -11.46
C VAL A 28 -13.94 -16.90 -10.76
N ALA A 29 -13.51 -15.72 -11.21
CA ALA A 29 -12.53 -14.93 -10.48
C ALA A 29 -13.15 -14.69 -9.10
N THR A 30 -12.70 -15.44 -8.09
CA THR A 30 -12.98 -15.10 -6.70
C THR A 30 -12.40 -13.70 -6.52
N PRO A 31 -13.20 -12.70 -6.05
CA PRO A 31 -12.64 -11.41 -5.74
C PRO A 31 -11.55 -11.65 -4.70
N GLU A 32 -10.30 -11.28 -5.01
CA GLU A 32 -9.24 -11.22 -4.01
C GLU A 32 -9.69 -10.20 -2.98
N VAL A 33 -10.18 -10.70 -1.83
CA VAL A 33 -10.56 -9.90 -0.67
C VAL A 33 -9.26 -9.55 0.04
N GLY A 34 -8.57 -8.54 -0.48
CA GLY A 34 -7.37 -7.98 0.10
C GLY A 34 -7.09 -6.61 -0.52
N PRO A 35 -6.36 -5.74 0.15
CA PRO A 35 -6.00 -4.45 -0.41
C PRO A 35 -5.18 -4.67 -1.70
N HIS A 36 -5.63 -4.08 -2.79
CA HIS A 36 -4.94 -4.15 -4.07
C HIS A 36 -3.57 -3.48 -3.92
N LYS A 37 -2.49 -4.21 -4.23
CA LYS A 37 -1.14 -3.62 -4.28
C LYS A 37 -1.09 -2.54 -5.37
N GLY A 38 -0.48 -1.40 -5.04
CA GLY A 38 -0.28 -0.29 -5.95
C GLY A 38 -1.03 0.98 -5.55
N ILE A 39 -1.23 1.85 -6.53
CA ILE A 39 -1.80 3.18 -6.32
C ILE A 39 -3.33 3.14 -6.17
N ASP A 40 -3.84 3.81 -5.14
CA ASP A 40 -5.26 4.04 -4.91
C ASP A 40 -5.52 5.55 -4.78
N ARG A 41 -6.49 6.06 -5.51
CA ARG A 41 -6.95 7.46 -5.49
C ARG A 41 -8.42 7.60 -5.06
N SER A 42 -9.03 6.54 -4.56
CA SER A 42 -10.44 6.57 -4.15
C SER A 42 -10.72 7.54 -2.99
N HIS A 43 -9.68 7.86 -2.22
CA HIS A 43 -9.72 8.80 -1.09
C HIS A 43 -9.20 10.21 -1.43
N LYS A 44 -8.95 10.51 -2.71
CA LYS A 44 -8.43 11.82 -3.12
C LYS A 44 -9.29 12.97 -2.62
N GLY A 45 -8.65 13.95 -1.96
CA GLY A 45 -9.30 15.11 -1.36
C GLY A 45 -9.78 14.89 0.08
N ALA A 46 -9.72 13.67 0.62
CA ALA A 46 -10.00 13.42 2.02
C ALA A 46 -9.00 14.17 2.93
N PRO A 47 -9.44 14.72 4.07
CA PRO A 47 -8.52 15.36 5.00
C PRO A 47 -7.58 14.35 5.63
N ALA A 48 -6.35 14.76 5.90
CA ALA A 48 -5.42 13.98 6.72
C ALA A 48 -6.04 13.72 8.10
N PRO A 49 -5.82 12.52 8.69
CA PRO A 49 -6.34 12.21 10.00
C PRO A 49 -5.87 13.19 11.07
N ASP A 50 -6.79 13.67 11.88
CA ASP A 50 -6.50 14.45 13.11
C ASP A 50 -6.17 13.46 14.24
N THR A 51 -4.96 12.93 14.20
CA THR A 51 -4.46 11.93 15.14
C THR A 51 -3.03 12.28 15.51
N THR A 52 -2.72 12.20 16.80
CA THR A 52 -1.36 12.41 17.29
C THR A 52 -0.55 11.09 17.26
N PHE A 53 0.71 11.24 16.92
CA PHE A 53 1.74 10.20 16.99
C PHE A 53 3.03 10.83 17.53
N LYS A 54 4.06 10.06 17.76
CA LYS A 54 5.31 10.55 18.35
C LYS A 54 6.30 11.03 17.28
N ASN A 55 6.91 12.18 17.51
CA ASN A 55 8.05 12.66 16.73
C ASN A 55 9.37 11.98 17.20
N PRO A 56 10.51 12.17 16.51
CA PRO A 56 11.78 11.59 16.91
C PRO A 56 12.26 11.95 18.32
N ASP A 57 11.83 13.08 18.88
CA ASP A 57 12.16 13.51 20.23
C ASP A 57 11.19 12.95 21.28
N GLY A 58 10.22 12.13 20.87
CA GLY A 58 9.18 11.53 21.73
C GLY A 58 8.01 12.43 22.05
N GLY A 59 7.96 13.65 21.52
CA GLY A 59 6.84 14.59 21.67
C GLY A 59 5.66 14.20 20.78
N ASP A 60 4.45 14.70 21.12
CA ASP A 60 3.26 14.51 20.30
C ASP A 60 3.27 15.44 19.07
N ILE A 61 2.93 14.90 17.93
CA ILE A 61 2.81 15.59 16.65
C ILE A 61 1.58 15.05 15.89
N SER A 62 0.99 15.84 15.01
CA SER A 62 -0.02 15.39 14.05
C SER A 62 0.35 15.84 12.63
N LEU A 63 -0.35 15.31 11.63
CA LEU A 63 -0.13 15.68 10.24
C LEU A 63 -0.45 17.17 9.97
N ALA A 64 -1.25 17.84 10.80
CA ALA A 64 -1.50 19.27 10.71
C ALA A 64 -0.22 20.13 10.84
N LYS A 65 0.85 19.60 11.47
CA LYS A 65 2.14 20.31 11.58
C LYS A 65 2.81 20.53 10.22
N PHE A 66 2.43 19.73 9.22
CA PHE A 66 3.01 19.81 7.86
C PHE A 66 2.18 20.69 6.92
N HIS A 67 1.11 21.36 7.39
CA HIS A 67 0.35 22.29 6.56
C HIS A 67 1.28 23.36 5.97
N GLY A 68 1.08 23.66 4.69
CA GLY A 68 1.94 24.56 3.91
C GLY A 68 2.97 23.82 3.04
N VAL A 69 3.26 22.55 3.37
CA VAL A 69 4.19 21.69 2.62
C VAL A 69 3.51 20.35 2.35
N PRO A 70 3.56 19.81 1.12
CA PRO A 70 3.15 18.44 0.87
C PRO A 70 3.93 17.46 1.75
N VAL A 71 3.30 16.34 2.16
CA VAL A 71 3.96 15.35 3.01
C VAL A 71 3.70 13.93 2.52
N LEU A 72 4.78 13.16 2.42
CA LEU A 72 4.76 11.72 2.19
C LEU A 72 4.85 11.00 3.53
N VAL A 73 3.84 10.20 3.86
CA VAL A 73 3.72 9.46 5.12
C VAL A 73 3.78 7.98 4.82
N ASN A 74 4.85 7.32 5.21
CA ASN A 74 5.02 5.87 5.06
C ASN A 74 4.76 5.17 6.40
N LEU A 75 3.85 4.20 6.43
CA LEU A 75 3.59 3.35 7.60
C LEU A 75 4.40 2.07 7.49
N TRP A 76 5.15 1.74 8.56
CA TRP A 76 6.05 0.60 8.54
C TRP A 76 6.21 -0.07 9.91
N ALA A 77 6.82 -1.27 9.93
CA ALA A 77 7.23 -1.95 11.16
C ALA A 77 8.54 -2.72 10.96
N THR A 78 9.27 -2.98 12.05
CA THR A 78 10.58 -3.68 11.99
C THR A 78 10.45 -5.14 11.52
N TRP A 79 9.32 -5.77 11.76
CA TRP A 79 9.00 -7.15 11.35
C TRP A 79 8.42 -7.24 9.93
N CYS A 80 8.09 -6.11 9.31
CA CYS A 80 7.51 -6.05 7.97
C CYS A 80 8.62 -6.11 6.91
N ALA A 81 8.90 -7.28 6.36
CA ALA A 81 9.98 -7.47 5.40
C ALA A 81 9.91 -6.55 4.16
N PRO A 82 8.74 -6.35 3.48
CA PRO A 82 8.66 -5.40 2.38
C PRO A 82 8.91 -3.95 2.83
N CYS A 83 8.49 -3.56 4.05
CA CYS A 83 8.80 -2.23 4.59
C CYS A 83 10.31 -2.02 4.73
N VAL A 84 11.00 -2.99 5.36
CA VAL A 84 12.46 -2.94 5.57
C VAL A 84 13.20 -2.86 4.23
N LYS A 85 12.68 -3.49 3.19
CA LYS A 85 13.26 -3.46 1.84
C LYS A 85 13.17 -2.08 1.18
N GLU A 86 12.07 -1.34 1.39
CA GLU A 86 11.85 -0.04 0.74
C GLU A 86 12.51 1.13 1.49
N LEU A 87 12.63 1.05 2.83
CA LEU A 87 13.14 2.14 3.67
C LEU A 87 14.49 2.73 3.22
N PRO A 88 15.49 1.96 2.71
CA PRO A 88 16.72 2.55 2.18
C PRO A 88 16.50 3.48 0.98
N THR A 89 15.51 3.20 0.14
CA THR A 89 15.18 4.05 -1.02
C THR A 89 14.37 5.28 -0.58
N LEU A 90 13.51 5.10 0.43
CA LEU A 90 12.79 6.22 1.04
C LEU A 90 13.75 7.19 1.75
N ASP A 91 14.78 6.68 2.42
CA ASP A 91 15.82 7.52 3.03
C ASP A 91 16.61 8.33 1.99
N LYS A 92 16.94 7.73 0.84
CA LYS A 92 17.58 8.46 -0.26
C LYS A 92 16.66 9.56 -0.81
N LEU A 93 15.36 9.29 -0.92
CA LEU A 93 14.39 10.31 -1.31
C LEU A 93 14.36 11.45 -0.28
N ALA A 94 14.31 11.12 1.02
CA ALA A 94 14.35 12.12 2.10
C ALA A 94 15.61 12.98 2.01
N GLN A 95 16.78 12.40 1.82
CA GLN A 95 18.04 13.13 1.64
C GLN A 95 17.99 14.13 0.47
N SER A 96 17.31 13.79 -0.63
CA SER A 96 17.21 14.69 -1.79
C SER A 96 16.28 15.88 -1.55
N HIS A 97 15.35 15.80 -0.59
CA HIS A 97 14.37 16.85 -0.26
C HIS A 97 14.68 17.61 1.03
N ASP A 98 15.67 17.17 1.81
CA ASP A 98 16.11 17.88 3.03
C ASP A 98 16.62 19.31 2.71
N VAL A 99 17.05 19.54 1.47
CA VAL A 99 17.72 20.81 1.07
C VAL A 99 16.71 21.87 0.63
N ASP A 100 15.62 21.48 -0.04
CA ASP A 100 14.66 22.42 -0.64
C ASP A 100 13.38 22.60 0.19
N GLY A 101 13.10 21.69 1.13
CA GLY A 101 11.90 21.73 1.96
C GLY A 101 10.58 21.62 1.16
N ALA A 102 10.66 21.18 -0.08
CA ALA A 102 9.50 21.14 -0.98
C ALA A 102 8.53 20.00 -0.69
N LEU A 103 9.01 18.94 -0.01
CA LEU A 103 8.22 17.76 0.37
C LEU A 103 8.70 17.24 1.73
N GLY A 104 7.81 17.18 2.72
CA GLY A 104 8.07 16.48 3.97
C GLY A 104 8.04 14.97 3.75
N ILE A 105 8.98 14.22 4.33
CA ILE A 105 9.02 12.75 4.24
C ILE A 105 9.15 12.18 5.64
N ILE A 106 8.15 11.42 6.07
CA ILE A 106 8.14 10.79 7.39
C ILE A 106 7.80 9.30 7.27
N ALA A 107 8.59 8.48 7.99
CA ALA A 107 8.34 7.05 8.14
C ALA A 107 7.85 6.79 9.57
N VAL A 108 6.56 6.45 9.72
CA VAL A 108 5.90 6.29 11.01
C VAL A 108 5.83 4.81 11.39
N ASN A 109 6.63 4.41 12.37
CA ASN A 109 6.65 3.05 12.89
C ASN A 109 5.37 2.73 13.65
N GLN A 110 4.78 1.56 13.40
CA GLN A 110 3.49 1.12 13.93
C GLN A 110 3.65 0.10 15.08
N GLU A 111 4.70 0.25 15.89
CA GLU A 111 4.97 -0.70 16.97
C GLU A 111 5.06 0.01 18.32
N ASP A 112 4.55 -0.65 19.36
CA ASP A 112 4.75 -0.23 20.75
C ASP A 112 6.14 -0.67 21.23
N LYS A 113 7.15 0.14 20.88
CA LYS A 113 8.56 -0.05 21.22
C LYS A 113 9.13 1.26 21.77
N PRO A 114 10.21 1.21 22.58
CA PRO A 114 10.93 2.44 22.91
C PRO A 114 11.42 3.16 21.64
N ASN A 115 11.24 4.48 21.58
CA ASN A 115 11.68 5.31 20.45
C ASN A 115 13.15 5.07 20.11
N THR A 116 13.99 4.90 21.13
CA THR A 116 15.42 4.57 20.97
C THR A 116 15.67 3.26 20.24
N ALA A 117 14.78 2.28 20.35
CA ALA A 117 14.90 1.00 19.64
C ALA A 117 14.57 1.17 18.14
N VAL A 118 13.56 1.99 17.82
CA VAL A 118 13.21 2.33 16.43
C VAL A 118 14.33 3.15 15.77
N ASP A 119 14.84 4.15 16.48
CA ASP A 119 15.97 4.96 16.01
C ASP A 119 17.23 4.10 15.77
N ALA A 120 17.57 3.20 16.72
CA ALA A 120 18.67 2.27 16.55
C ALA A 120 18.48 1.36 15.35
N PHE A 121 17.26 0.85 15.09
CA PHE A 121 16.97 0.03 13.92
C PHE A 121 17.15 0.82 12.61
N LEU A 122 16.63 2.04 12.53
CA LEU A 122 16.83 2.91 11.37
C LEU A 122 18.32 3.16 11.10
N LYS A 123 19.11 3.46 12.16
CA LYS A 123 20.54 3.78 12.03
C LYS A 123 21.41 2.56 11.75
N THR A 124 21.14 1.42 12.41
CA THR A 124 22.05 0.27 12.34
C THR A 124 21.67 -0.75 11.26
N THR A 125 20.38 -0.98 11.06
CA THR A 125 19.86 -1.98 10.09
C THR A 125 19.59 -1.34 8.75
N ILE A 126 18.81 -0.25 8.72
CA ILE A 126 18.45 0.46 7.49
C ILE A 126 19.60 1.33 6.97
N LYS A 127 20.49 1.80 7.86
CA LYS A 127 21.55 2.77 7.58
C LYS A 127 21.00 4.14 7.17
N ALA A 128 19.81 4.47 7.67
CA ALA A 128 19.12 5.73 7.38
C ALA A 128 19.92 6.94 7.93
N ARG A 129 19.86 8.05 7.18
CA ARG A 129 20.54 9.31 7.51
C ARG A 129 19.55 10.46 7.71
N SER A 130 18.42 10.43 7.01
CA SER A 130 17.41 11.50 7.02
C SER A 130 16.06 11.04 7.58
N LEU A 131 15.78 9.72 7.66
CA LEU A 131 14.56 9.24 8.30
C LEU A 131 14.67 9.30 9.82
N GLY A 132 13.78 10.10 10.45
CA GLY A 132 13.62 10.15 11.90
C GLY A 132 12.72 9.04 12.45
N ALA A 133 12.86 8.73 13.75
CA ALA A 133 12.10 7.69 14.45
C ALA A 133 10.70 8.19 14.87
N TYR A 134 9.83 8.49 13.90
CA TYR A 134 8.40 8.73 14.17
C TYR A 134 7.71 7.44 14.57
N GLN A 135 6.76 7.50 15.50
CA GLN A 135 6.06 6.31 16.01
C GLN A 135 4.57 6.55 16.26
N ASP A 136 3.79 5.54 15.95
CA ASP A 136 2.37 5.42 16.27
C ASP A 136 2.14 4.12 17.08
N PRO A 137 2.52 4.09 18.37
CA PRO A 137 2.55 2.86 19.17
C PRO A 137 1.19 2.20 19.33
N ASN A 138 0.13 2.98 19.21
CA ASN A 138 -1.26 2.51 19.34
C ASN A 138 -1.92 2.23 17.99
N MET A 139 -1.19 2.36 16.88
CA MET A 139 -1.72 2.27 15.52
C MET A 139 -2.95 3.18 15.29
N ALA A 140 -3.02 4.32 16.00
CA ALA A 140 -4.15 5.22 15.97
C ALA A 140 -4.29 5.92 14.61
N LEU A 141 -3.14 6.29 14.01
CA LEU A 141 -3.08 6.82 12.65
C LEU A 141 -3.54 5.77 11.64
N MET A 142 -2.97 4.55 11.71
CA MET A 142 -3.34 3.43 10.85
C MET A 142 -4.84 3.09 10.98
N GLY A 143 -5.39 3.08 12.21
CA GLY A 143 -6.81 2.82 12.46
C GLY A 143 -7.75 3.86 11.83
N LYS A 144 -7.31 5.10 11.64
CA LYS A 144 -8.10 6.16 10.97
C LYS A 144 -8.06 6.06 9.45
N LEU A 145 -7.08 5.35 8.89
CA LEU A 145 -6.92 5.19 7.45
C LEU A 145 -7.79 4.07 6.87
N GLY A 146 -8.51 3.36 7.73
CA GLY A 146 -9.50 2.35 7.36
C GLY A 146 -8.99 0.90 7.46
N PRO A 147 -9.89 -0.08 7.32
CA PRO A 147 -9.59 -1.49 7.51
C PRO A 147 -8.61 -2.06 6.47
N ASP A 148 -8.46 -1.39 5.33
CA ASP A 148 -7.59 -1.80 4.25
C ASP A 148 -6.14 -1.28 4.40
N ALA A 149 -5.87 -0.53 5.49
CA ALA A 149 -4.52 -0.07 5.80
C ALA A 149 -3.65 -1.26 6.23
N VAL A 150 -2.75 -1.67 5.35
CA VAL A 150 -1.76 -2.75 5.57
C VAL A 150 -0.34 -2.18 5.47
N LEU A 151 0.66 -2.94 5.94
CA LEU A 151 2.05 -2.49 5.86
C LEU A 151 2.79 -3.15 4.68
N PRO A 152 3.59 -2.37 3.95
CA PRO A 152 3.66 -0.92 4.01
C PRO A 152 2.51 -0.27 3.25
N THR A 153 2.05 0.86 3.74
CA THR A 153 1.20 1.78 2.97
C THR A 153 1.79 3.19 3.07
N THR A 154 1.87 3.87 1.94
CA THR A 154 2.38 5.23 1.85
C THR A 154 1.29 6.16 1.37
N PHE A 155 1.13 7.30 2.02
CA PHE A 155 0.15 8.34 1.70
C PHE A 155 0.86 9.60 1.25
N LEU A 156 0.35 10.23 0.21
CA LEU A 156 0.75 11.58 -0.16
C LEU A 156 -0.38 12.54 0.19
N TYR A 157 -0.07 13.55 0.99
CA TYR A 157 -0.94 14.68 1.26
C TYR A 157 -0.39 15.94 0.59
N ASP A 158 -1.28 16.78 0.06
CA ASP A 158 -0.92 18.09 -0.46
C ASP A 158 -0.63 19.10 0.67
N ALA A 159 -0.20 20.30 0.32
CA ALA A 159 0.11 21.38 1.27
C ALA A 159 -1.09 21.84 2.12
N ASN A 160 -2.32 21.49 1.74
CA ASN A 160 -3.54 21.77 2.48
C ASN A 160 -3.96 20.59 3.37
N GLY A 161 -3.13 19.54 3.46
CA GLY A 161 -3.43 18.32 4.21
C GLY A 161 -4.55 17.47 3.58
N LYS A 162 -4.69 17.52 2.25
CA LYS A 162 -5.64 16.67 1.52
C LYS A 162 -4.92 15.49 0.89
N GLU A 163 -5.49 14.29 1.04
CA GLU A 163 -4.92 13.10 0.43
C GLU A 163 -4.93 13.23 -1.10
N VAL A 164 -3.77 13.02 -1.72
CA VAL A 164 -3.61 12.99 -3.18
C VAL A 164 -3.79 11.56 -3.67
N TRP A 165 -3.12 10.62 -2.98
CA TRP A 165 -3.21 9.18 -3.22
C TRP A 165 -2.61 8.42 -2.02
N ARG A 166 -2.88 7.10 -2.00
CA ARG A 166 -2.15 6.12 -1.20
C ARG A 166 -1.56 5.04 -2.10
N TYR A 167 -0.44 4.49 -1.69
CA TYR A 167 0.21 3.37 -2.36
C TYR A 167 0.33 2.20 -1.39
N VAL A 168 -0.28 1.07 -1.73
CA VAL A 168 -0.27 -0.15 -0.91
C VAL A 168 0.84 -1.08 -1.40
N GLY A 169 1.72 -1.49 -0.50
CA GLY A 169 2.87 -2.34 -0.78
C GLY A 169 4.18 -1.56 -0.96
N ASP A 170 5.28 -2.29 -1.13
CA ASP A 170 6.62 -1.71 -1.28
C ASP A 170 6.83 -1.06 -2.66
N LEU A 171 7.53 0.07 -2.66
CA LEU A 171 7.94 0.80 -3.85
C LEU A 171 9.44 1.17 -3.75
N ASP A 172 10.14 1.13 -4.87
CA ASP A 172 11.45 1.77 -4.97
C ASP A 172 11.25 3.29 -5.12
N TRP A 173 11.47 4.03 -4.04
CA TRP A 173 11.28 5.48 -3.98
C TRP A 173 12.29 6.27 -4.82
N THR A 174 13.29 5.61 -5.39
CA THR A 174 14.25 6.21 -6.35
C THR A 174 13.87 5.92 -7.81
N SER A 175 12.78 5.21 -8.05
CA SER A 175 12.31 4.81 -9.38
C SER A 175 11.64 5.95 -10.16
N PRO A 176 11.59 5.86 -11.50
CA PRO A 176 10.80 6.79 -12.32
C PRO A 176 9.31 6.77 -11.99
N GLU A 177 8.76 5.63 -11.52
CA GLU A 177 7.38 5.52 -11.06
C GLU A 177 7.15 6.39 -9.83
N ALA A 178 8.01 6.28 -8.82
CA ALA A 178 7.95 7.12 -7.63
C ALA A 178 8.02 8.61 -7.98
N ALA A 179 8.96 9.00 -8.84
CA ALA A 179 9.10 10.39 -9.27
C ALA A 179 7.82 10.92 -9.94
N ARG A 180 7.17 10.11 -10.79
CA ARG A 180 5.90 10.46 -11.43
C ARG A 180 4.78 10.62 -10.38
N LEU A 181 4.66 9.73 -9.41
CA LEU A 181 3.66 9.80 -8.36
C LEU A 181 3.87 11.02 -7.46
N LEU A 182 5.11 11.30 -7.08
CA LEU A 182 5.47 12.45 -6.25
C LEU A 182 5.21 13.79 -6.96
N SER A 183 5.30 13.85 -8.28
CA SER A 183 4.96 15.08 -9.04
C SER A 183 3.49 15.50 -8.87
N GLU A 184 2.62 14.64 -8.37
CA GLU A 184 1.22 14.95 -8.07
C GLU A 184 1.05 15.71 -6.74
N ALA A 185 2.10 15.86 -5.92
CA ALA A 185 2.05 16.53 -4.62
C ALA A 185 1.62 18.00 -4.69
N GLY A 186 1.85 18.64 -5.84
CA GLY A 186 1.70 20.09 -5.97
C GLY A 186 2.89 20.86 -5.37
N SER A 187 2.82 22.17 -5.40
CA SER A 187 3.85 23.04 -4.82
C SER A 187 3.53 23.37 -3.36
N PRO A 188 4.54 23.68 -2.53
CA PRO A 188 4.33 24.25 -1.20
C PRO A 188 3.51 25.53 -1.26
N VAL A 189 2.60 25.72 -0.29
CA VAL A 189 1.84 26.96 -0.16
C VAL A 189 2.66 27.94 0.70
N PRO A 190 2.94 29.17 0.22
CA PRO A 190 3.63 30.15 1.04
C PRO A 190 2.93 30.36 2.38
N ALA A 191 3.69 30.45 3.47
CA ALA A 191 3.14 30.79 4.78
C ALA A 191 2.37 32.11 4.70
N PRO A 192 1.21 32.26 5.36
CA PRO A 192 0.51 33.53 5.43
C PRO A 192 1.47 34.60 5.99
N LYS A 193 1.65 35.70 5.25
CA LYS A 193 2.42 36.83 5.74
C LYS A 193 1.64 37.40 6.95
N GLY A 194 2.14 37.21 8.17
CA GLY A 194 1.62 37.80 9.39
C GLY A 194 1.79 39.33 9.41
#